data_16e1e34a9b8131dda12f6226a347e0a3
#
_entry.id   16e1e34a9b8131dda12f6226a347e0a3
#
_cell.length_a   1.000
_cell.length_b   1.000
_cell.length_c   1.000
_cell.angle_alpha   90.00
_cell.angle_beta   90.00
_cell.angle_gamma   90.00
#
_symmetry.space_group_name_H-M   'P 1'
#
loop_
_entity.id
_entity.type
_entity.pdbx_description
1 polymer ?
#
loop_
_entity_poly.entity_id
_entity_poly.type
_entity_poly.pdbx_seq_one_letter_code
_entity_poly.pdbx_strand_id
1 'polypeptide(L)'
;MGRKGAKAMRFLLSLAVLAALAWSGYWALAARGIERGLAGWLDARRAEGWAADAGRISVTGFPARFDTRLAPLDLADPATGLAWSLPWFGFSAHSHRPQRVTVRWPEAQRIATPTERIEVTAEAMTGALAFRPGLALELVSAQLSVGAFGLVSDAGWRASMDGAEIETAALVDRPGAQRLRLSASGMRPPEKLVATLDPAGLLPPVFQQVAIEAVAVFDAPWDRHAVEDRRPQLRQVEIGRLDAQWGDLALQAAGRFDVDAEGQPSGSLTLRATNWREMIALARGSGRLSAPLADRLEEALGLLAGLSGRPGMLDVPLRLALGQVWLGPVPLGPAPNLRLR
;
A
#
# COMPACT_ATOMS: atom_id res chain seq x y z
N MET A 1 13.08 -1.82 65.90
CA MET A 1 12.84 -2.19 64.47
C MET A 1 13.29 -1.16 63.41
N GLY A 2 14.01 -0.07 63.75
CA GLY A 2 14.23 1.04 62.81
C GLY A 2 15.47 0.98 61.87
N ARG A 3 16.58 0.36 62.25
CA ARG A 3 17.86 0.49 61.52
C ARG A 3 17.99 -0.43 60.27
N LYS A 4 17.37 -1.61 60.29
CA LYS A 4 17.36 -2.53 59.12
C LYS A 4 16.46 -2.02 58.02
N GLY A 5 15.28 -1.43 58.32
CA GLY A 5 14.37 -0.84 57.35
C GLY A 5 14.94 0.38 56.64
N ALA A 6 15.67 1.25 57.38
CA ALA A 6 16.33 2.42 56.79
C ALA A 6 17.47 2.07 55.81
N LYS A 7 18.21 0.98 56.08
CA LYS A 7 19.27 0.49 55.18
C LYS A 7 18.64 -0.12 53.90
N ALA A 8 17.58 -0.92 54.04
CA ALA A 8 16.84 -1.50 52.89
C ALA A 8 16.21 -0.40 52.03
N MET A 9 15.62 0.63 52.65
CA MET A 9 15.03 1.76 51.90
C MET A 9 16.11 2.58 51.16
N ARG A 10 17.26 2.83 51.76
CA ARG A 10 18.39 3.50 51.08
C ARG A 10 18.92 2.67 49.91
N PHE A 11 19.04 1.36 50.08
CA PHE A 11 19.45 0.45 49.01
C PHE A 11 18.46 0.45 47.85
N LEU A 12 17.16 0.36 48.12
CA LEU A 12 16.09 0.43 47.08
C LEU A 12 16.10 1.79 46.37
N LEU A 13 16.31 2.89 47.10
CA LEU A 13 16.41 4.21 46.51
C LEU A 13 17.64 4.32 45.58
N SER A 14 18.78 3.81 46.02
CA SER A 14 20.01 3.81 45.19
C SER A 14 19.81 2.95 43.91
N LEU A 15 19.17 1.80 44.04
CA LEU A 15 18.86 0.95 42.91
C LEU A 15 17.89 1.62 41.89
N ALA A 16 16.87 2.31 42.42
CA ALA A 16 15.94 3.08 41.61
C ALA A 16 16.63 4.24 40.85
N VAL A 17 17.53 4.95 41.52
CA VAL A 17 18.33 6.03 40.91
C VAL A 17 19.24 5.46 39.81
N LEU A 18 19.95 4.36 40.10
CA LEU A 18 20.80 3.70 39.08
C LEU A 18 19.98 3.22 37.87
N ALA A 19 18.82 2.63 38.08
CA ALA A 19 17.92 2.21 37.02
C ALA A 19 17.44 3.41 36.18
N ALA A 20 17.08 4.53 36.86
CA ALA A 20 16.67 5.76 36.17
C ALA A 20 17.79 6.37 35.32
N LEU A 21 19.03 6.37 35.86
CA LEU A 21 20.20 6.86 35.14
C LEU A 21 20.52 5.96 33.93
N ALA A 22 20.50 4.65 34.11
CA ALA A 22 20.70 3.68 33.01
C ALA A 22 19.64 3.84 31.91
N TRP A 23 18.37 4.00 32.31
CA TRP A 23 17.27 4.25 31.37
C TRP A 23 17.43 5.57 30.62
N SER A 24 17.82 6.64 31.34
CA SER A 24 18.07 7.95 30.71
C SER A 24 19.23 7.90 29.72
N GLY A 25 20.31 7.19 30.09
CA GLY A 25 21.45 6.95 29.22
C GLY A 25 21.06 6.17 27.96
N TYR A 26 20.32 5.07 28.13
CA TYR A 26 19.76 4.29 26.99
C TYR A 26 18.95 5.19 26.08
N TRP A 27 17.97 5.94 26.63
CA TRP A 27 17.11 6.80 25.85
C TRP A 27 17.90 7.86 25.07
N ALA A 28 18.83 8.53 25.72
CA ALA A 28 19.64 9.57 25.08
C ALA A 28 20.53 9.02 23.95
N LEU A 29 21.11 7.82 24.15
CA LEU A 29 21.92 7.15 23.13
C LEU A 29 21.05 6.72 21.93
N ALA A 30 19.88 6.14 22.19
CA ALA A 30 18.96 5.71 21.16
C ALA A 30 18.41 6.91 20.37
N ALA A 31 18.02 8.00 21.03
CA ALA A 31 17.56 9.22 20.37
C ALA A 31 18.61 9.80 19.41
N ARG A 32 19.88 9.92 19.89
CA ARG A 32 20.99 10.35 19.02
C ARG A 32 21.28 9.37 17.89
N GLY A 33 21.08 8.06 18.14
CA GLY A 33 21.20 7.01 17.11
C GLY A 33 20.17 7.18 16.00
N ILE A 34 18.91 7.47 16.36
CA ILE A 34 17.83 7.75 15.38
C ILE A 34 18.16 9.01 14.58
N GLU A 35 18.55 10.11 15.23
CA GLU A 35 18.90 11.35 14.53
C GLU A 35 20.05 11.15 13.53
N ARG A 36 21.13 10.47 13.96
CA ARG A 36 22.28 10.18 13.10
C ARG A 36 21.93 9.22 11.96
N GLY A 37 21.11 8.20 12.24
CA GLY A 37 20.66 7.25 11.23
C GLY A 37 19.85 7.93 10.13
N LEU A 38 18.94 8.83 10.50
CA LEU A 38 18.16 9.61 9.53
C LEU A 38 19.03 10.60 8.73
N ALA A 39 19.95 11.31 9.39
CA ALA A 39 20.89 12.18 8.71
C ALA A 39 21.74 11.39 7.72
N GLY A 40 22.29 10.25 8.14
CA GLY A 40 23.07 9.38 7.27
C GLY A 40 22.27 8.81 6.09
N TRP A 41 20.98 8.50 6.29
CA TRP A 41 20.11 8.08 5.20
C TRP A 41 19.89 9.22 4.18
N LEU A 42 19.66 10.44 4.65
CA LEU A 42 19.54 11.60 3.76
C LEU A 42 20.83 11.85 2.98
N ASP A 43 22.00 11.73 3.65
CA ASP A 43 23.29 11.88 3.00
C ASP A 43 23.54 10.79 1.95
N ALA A 44 23.15 9.55 2.23
CA ALA A 44 23.22 8.46 1.25
C ALA A 44 22.34 8.74 0.02
N ARG A 45 21.10 9.23 0.22
CA ARG A 45 20.22 9.63 -0.91
C ARG A 45 20.85 10.76 -1.73
N ARG A 46 21.44 11.76 -1.07
CA ARG A 46 22.17 12.85 -1.77
C ARG A 46 23.35 12.33 -2.59
N ALA A 47 24.08 11.35 -2.04
CA ALA A 47 25.20 10.71 -2.77
C ALA A 47 24.73 9.93 -4.02
N GLU A 48 23.48 9.45 -4.01
CA GLU A 48 22.82 8.82 -5.17
C GLU A 48 22.23 9.85 -6.15
N GLY A 49 22.40 11.14 -5.88
CA GLY A 49 21.94 12.23 -6.74
C GLY A 49 20.53 12.75 -6.40
N TRP A 50 19.89 12.26 -5.33
CA TRP A 50 18.60 12.80 -4.88
C TRP A 50 18.77 14.22 -4.33
N ALA A 51 17.77 15.07 -4.53
CA ALA A 51 17.60 16.24 -3.69
C ALA A 51 16.81 15.78 -2.44
N ALA A 52 17.51 15.56 -1.33
CA ALA A 52 16.93 15.08 -0.09
C ALA A 52 17.29 16.04 1.04
N ASP A 53 16.29 16.77 1.55
CA ASP A 53 16.48 17.75 2.62
C ASP A 53 15.45 17.56 3.73
N ALA A 54 15.96 17.72 4.97
CA ALA A 54 15.11 17.78 6.16
C ALA A 54 15.63 18.96 7.01
N GLY A 55 14.82 20.00 7.13
CA GLY A 55 15.22 21.26 7.81
C GLY A 55 15.63 21.01 9.26
N ARG A 56 14.85 20.23 10.01
CA ARG A 56 15.18 19.82 11.38
C ARG A 56 14.76 18.39 11.61
N ILE A 57 15.68 17.58 12.15
CA ILE A 57 15.39 16.26 12.72
C ILE A 57 15.39 16.43 14.25
N SER A 58 14.34 16.00 14.92
CA SER A 58 14.21 16.08 16.37
C SER A 58 13.59 14.82 16.93
N VAL A 59 14.13 14.33 18.06
CA VAL A 59 13.61 13.19 18.81
C VAL A 59 13.24 13.66 20.22
N THR A 60 11.99 13.47 20.60
CA THR A 60 11.40 13.88 21.90
C THR A 60 10.66 12.70 22.54
N GLY A 61 9.99 12.92 23.68
CA GLY A 61 9.13 11.90 24.32
C GLY A 61 9.81 11.10 25.44
N PHE A 62 10.96 11.58 25.97
CA PHE A 62 11.58 11.00 27.18
C PHE A 62 10.57 10.94 28.35
N PRO A 63 10.55 9.85 29.12
CA PRO A 63 11.38 8.64 29.01
C PRO A 63 10.70 7.50 28.26
N ALA A 64 9.44 7.66 27.87
CA ALA A 64 8.56 6.55 27.45
C ALA A 64 8.53 6.31 25.94
N ARG A 65 8.90 7.31 25.12
CA ARG A 65 8.72 7.28 23.67
C ARG A 65 9.91 7.90 22.95
N PHE A 66 10.04 7.52 21.68
CA PHE A 66 10.84 8.20 20.69
C PHE A 66 9.88 8.83 19.68
N ASP A 67 9.53 10.09 19.88
CA ASP A 67 8.71 10.86 18.95
C ASP A 67 9.64 11.64 18.02
N THR A 68 9.83 11.13 16.81
CA THR A 68 10.74 11.68 15.82
C THR A 68 9.96 12.53 14.82
N ARG A 69 10.49 13.71 14.50
CA ARG A 69 9.90 14.64 13.54
C ARG A 69 10.98 15.22 12.63
N LEU A 70 10.69 15.19 11.33
CA LEU A 70 11.42 15.88 10.28
C LEU A 70 10.56 17.04 9.79
N ALA A 71 11.08 18.27 9.79
CA ALA A 71 10.26 19.45 9.43
C ALA A 71 11.12 20.61 8.91
N PRO A 72 10.91 21.06 7.64
CA PRO A 72 10.19 20.37 6.57
C PRO A 72 10.93 19.12 6.08
N LEU A 73 10.29 18.31 5.22
CA LEU A 73 10.93 17.21 4.51
C LEU A 73 10.66 17.38 3.01
N ASP A 74 11.73 17.48 2.22
CA ASP A 74 11.71 17.57 0.78
C ASP A 74 12.57 16.45 0.18
N LEU A 75 11.97 15.65 -0.69
CA LEU A 75 12.63 14.54 -1.38
C LEU A 75 12.35 14.64 -2.87
N ALA A 76 13.38 14.59 -3.70
CA ALA A 76 13.21 14.51 -5.15
C ALA A 76 14.19 13.50 -5.74
N ASP A 77 13.65 12.57 -6.52
CA ASP A 77 14.41 11.57 -7.27
C ASP A 77 14.63 12.03 -8.71
N PRO A 78 15.84 12.38 -9.12
CA PRO A 78 16.13 12.83 -10.48
C PRO A 78 15.96 11.74 -11.53
N ALA A 79 16.02 10.46 -11.15
CA ALA A 79 15.85 9.35 -12.09
C ALA A 79 14.40 9.21 -12.57
N THR A 80 13.44 9.47 -11.68
CA THR A 80 12.00 9.44 -12.00
C THR A 80 11.41 10.83 -12.24
N GLY A 81 12.10 11.89 -11.79
CA GLY A 81 11.59 13.26 -11.77
C GLY A 81 10.47 13.49 -10.74
N LEU A 82 10.27 12.53 -9.83
CA LEU A 82 9.28 12.64 -8.76
C LEU A 82 9.84 13.44 -7.58
N ALA A 83 9.12 14.47 -7.16
CA ALA A 83 9.41 15.19 -5.93
C ALA A 83 8.23 15.13 -4.96
N TRP A 84 8.54 15.03 -3.65
CA TRP A 84 7.57 14.98 -2.58
C TRP A 84 7.98 15.95 -1.48
N SER A 85 7.10 16.90 -1.16
CA SER A 85 7.31 17.96 -0.17
C SER A 85 6.25 17.86 0.92
N LEU A 86 6.73 17.87 2.17
CA LEU A 86 5.89 17.82 3.37
C LEU A 86 6.30 18.91 4.34
N PRO A 87 5.35 19.64 4.97
CA PRO A 87 5.68 20.57 6.04
C PRO A 87 6.26 19.87 7.26
N TRP A 88 5.95 18.60 7.44
CA TRP A 88 6.56 17.70 8.43
C TRP A 88 6.26 16.25 8.11
N PHE A 89 7.10 15.37 8.61
CA PHE A 89 6.90 13.92 8.63
C PHE A 89 7.26 13.42 10.01
N GLY A 90 6.48 12.51 10.56
CA GLY A 90 6.71 12.04 11.92
C GLY A 90 6.51 10.56 12.11
N PHE A 91 7.29 9.98 12.98
CA PHE A 91 7.06 8.62 13.46
C PHE A 91 7.38 8.50 14.95
N SER A 92 6.73 7.56 15.59
CA SER A 92 6.88 7.35 17.02
C SER A 92 6.93 5.87 17.39
N ALA A 93 7.73 5.56 18.40
CA ALA A 93 7.81 4.22 18.98
C ALA A 93 7.92 4.31 20.50
N HIS A 94 7.43 3.31 21.23
CA HIS A 94 7.67 3.22 22.66
C HIS A 94 9.12 2.81 22.92
N SER A 95 9.78 3.46 23.88
CA SER A 95 11.19 3.20 24.19
C SER A 95 11.46 1.76 24.65
N HIS A 96 10.47 1.07 25.21
CA HIS A 96 10.56 -0.34 25.60
C HIS A 96 10.10 -1.32 24.50
N ARG A 97 9.55 -0.82 23.36
CA ARG A 97 9.10 -1.59 22.19
C ARG A 97 9.40 -0.86 20.90
N PRO A 98 10.68 -0.56 20.61
CA PRO A 98 11.05 0.26 19.45
C PRO A 98 10.76 -0.39 18.10
N GLN A 99 10.51 -1.70 18.09
CA GLN A 99 10.13 -2.46 16.88
C GLN A 99 8.67 -2.21 16.42
N ARG A 100 7.88 -1.46 17.19
CA ARG A 100 6.52 -1.03 16.80
C ARG A 100 6.53 0.47 16.56
N VAL A 101 6.39 0.84 15.31
CA VAL A 101 6.48 2.23 14.85
C VAL A 101 5.13 2.70 14.33
N THR A 102 4.67 3.85 14.80
CA THR A 102 3.52 4.56 14.22
C THR A 102 4.04 5.72 13.40
N VAL A 103 3.55 5.85 12.18
CA VAL A 103 3.92 6.91 11.23
C VAL A 103 2.73 7.86 11.08
N ARG A 104 3.01 9.15 10.93
CA ARG A 104 2.00 10.19 10.71
C ARG A 104 2.45 11.15 9.63
N TRP A 105 1.51 11.51 8.78
CA TRP A 105 1.70 12.48 7.71
C TRP A 105 0.89 13.74 7.99
N PRO A 106 1.31 14.89 7.45
CA PRO A 106 0.47 16.10 7.47
C PRO A 106 -0.75 15.94 6.57
N GLU A 107 -1.79 16.71 6.84
CA GLU A 107 -2.98 16.74 5.98
C GLU A 107 -2.66 17.26 4.59
N ALA A 108 -1.81 18.27 4.48
CA ALA A 108 -1.41 18.87 3.20
C ALA A 108 -0.01 18.41 2.82
N GLN A 109 0.12 17.88 1.61
CA GLN A 109 1.36 17.42 1.01
C GLN A 109 1.42 17.88 -0.44
N ARG A 110 2.60 17.91 -1.03
CA ARG A 110 2.77 18.24 -2.45
C ARG A 110 3.62 17.18 -3.13
N ILE A 111 3.13 16.69 -4.26
CA ILE A 111 3.87 15.83 -5.16
C ILE A 111 4.08 16.58 -6.46
N ALA A 112 5.29 16.54 -7.00
CA ALA A 112 5.57 17.06 -8.33
C ALA A 112 6.16 15.97 -9.21
N THR A 113 5.70 15.91 -10.44
CA THR A 113 6.22 15.06 -11.51
C THR A 113 6.87 15.98 -12.56
N PRO A 114 7.55 15.46 -13.59
CA PRO A 114 8.09 16.30 -14.67
C PRO A 114 7.03 17.12 -15.42
N THR A 115 5.76 16.73 -15.35
CA THR A 115 4.68 17.32 -16.16
C THR A 115 3.65 18.09 -15.34
N GLU A 116 3.53 17.85 -14.04
CA GLU A 116 2.47 18.45 -13.21
C GLU A 116 2.83 18.51 -11.73
N ARG A 117 2.16 19.39 -11.00
CA ARG A 117 2.18 19.49 -9.55
C ARG A 117 0.83 19.07 -9.00
N ILE A 118 0.87 18.21 -8.00
CA ILE A 118 -0.32 17.63 -7.37
C ILE A 118 -0.33 18.06 -5.91
N GLU A 119 -1.36 18.77 -5.52
CA GLU A 119 -1.68 19.02 -4.12
C GLU A 119 -2.43 17.82 -3.58
N VAL A 120 -1.94 17.28 -2.48
CA VAL A 120 -2.51 16.11 -1.80
C VAL A 120 -3.09 16.57 -0.47
N THR A 121 -4.35 16.27 -0.25
CA THR A 121 -5.02 16.41 1.05
C THR A 121 -5.34 15.02 1.59
N ALA A 122 -4.96 14.72 2.82
CA ALA A 122 -5.14 13.40 3.43
C ALA A 122 -5.55 13.56 4.89
N GLU A 123 -6.81 13.32 5.19
CA GLU A 123 -7.33 13.40 6.55
C GLU A 123 -6.84 12.22 7.37
N ALA A 124 -6.25 12.51 8.55
CA ALA A 124 -5.82 11.52 9.54
C ALA A 124 -4.95 10.37 8.98
N MET A 125 -4.11 10.65 7.98
CA MET A 125 -3.24 9.64 7.40
C MET A 125 -2.24 9.12 8.42
N THR A 126 -2.33 7.83 8.75
CA THR A 126 -1.49 7.15 9.74
C THR A 126 -1.01 5.80 9.24
N GLY A 127 0.19 5.44 9.63
CA GLY A 127 0.76 4.11 9.39
C GLY A 127 1.17 3.44 10.69
N ALA A 128 1.10 2.12 10.74
CA ALA A 128 1.65 1.32 11.82
C ALA A 128 2.52 0.21 11.24
N LEU A 129 3.72 0.07 11.77
CA LEU A 129 4.70 -0.93 11.35
C LEU A 129 5.12 -1.75 12.55
N ALA A 130 5.19 -3.06 12.39
CA ALA A 130 5.76 -3.95 13.39
C ALA A 130 6.85 -4.80 12.76
N PHE A 131 8.01 -4.82 13.39
CA PHE A 131 9.16 -5.58 12.97
C PHE A 131 9.47 -6.69 13.97
N ARG A 132 10.08 -7.78 13.49
CA ARG A 132 10.64 -8.80 14.37
C ARG A 132 11.84 -8.21 15.11
N PRO A 133 11.95 -8.41 16.43
CA PRO A 133 13.14 -7.99 17.15
C PRO A 133 14.41 -8.62 16.58
N GLY A 134 15.42 -7.81 16.28
CA GLY A 134 16.66 -8.24 15.68
C GLY A 134 17.25 -7.22 14.72
N LEU A 135 18.44 -7.48 14.20
CA LEU A 135 19.15 -6.57 13.29
C LEU A 135 18.59 -6.60 11.85
N ALA A 136 17.90 -7.67 11.47
CA ALA A 136 17.32 -7.79 10.14
C ALA A 136 16.09 -6.88 9.93
N LEU A 137 15.39 -6.49 11.02
CA LEU A 137 14.16 -5.69 10.96
C LEU A 137 13.11 -6.29 10.01
N GLU A 138 12.89 -7.61 10.13
CA GLU A 138 11.89 -8.29 9.30
C GLU A 138 10.49 -7.75 9.60
N LEU A 139 9.77 -7.34 8.55
CA LEU A 139 8.43 -6.80 8.65
C LEU A 139 7.44 -7.91 9.06
N VAL A 140 6.80 -7.73 10.20
CA VAL A 140 5.73 -8.62 10.70
C VAL A 140 4.37 -8.13 10.23
N SER A 141 4.12 -6.83 10.31
CA SER A 141 2.89 -6.23 9.81
C SER A 141 3.10 -4.77 9.44
N ALA A 142 2.35 -4.30 8.45
CA ALA A 142 2.19 -2.90 8.14
C ALA A 142 0.71 -2.58 7.93
N GLN A 143 0.30 -1.41 8.40
CA GLN A 143 -1.04 -0.87 8.20
C GLN A 143 -0.90 0.58 7.76
N LEU A 144 -1.70 0.98 6.78
CA LEU A 144 -1.89 2.36 6.37
C LEU A 144 -3.38 2.65 6.39
N SER A 145 -3.77 3.71 7.08
CA SER A 145 -5.15 4.17 7.13
C SER A 145 -5.18 5.66 6.75
N VAL A 146 -6.12 6.03 5.92
CA VAL A 146 -6.39 7.40 5.53
C VAL A 146 -7.91 7.61 5.48
N GLY A 147 -8.38 8.72 6.04
CA GLY A 147 -9.75 9.19 5.91
C GLY A 147 -9.99 9.80 4.54
N ALA A 148 -10.68 10.93 4.49
CA ALA A 148 -10.90 11.63 3.23
C ALA A 148 -9.55 11.99 2.58
N PHE A 149 -9.42 11.64 1.30
CA PHE A 149 -8.21 11.85 0.53
C PHE A 149 -8.54 12.55 -0.78
N GLY A 150 -7.76 13.58 -1.11
CA GLY A 150 -7.97 14.38 -2.31
C GLY A 150 -6.67 14.67 -3.04
N LEU A 151 -6.76 14.71 -4.36
CA LEU A 151 -5.69 15.10 -5.28
C LEU A 151 -6.19 16.23 -6.17
N VAL A 152 -5.42 17.29 -6.30
CA VAL A 152 -5.68 18.41 -7.22
C VAL A 152 -4.42 18.69 -8.01
N SER A 153 -4.49 18.51 -9.32
CA SER A 153 -3.37 18.77 -10.24
C SER A 153 -3.47 20.12 -10.89
N ASP A 154 -2.33 20.79 -11.09
CA ASP A 154 -2.22 22.00 -11.91
C ASP A 154 -2.49 21.75 -13.41
N ALA A 155 -2.50 20.47 -13.85
CA ALA A 155 -2.99 20.07 -15.16
C ALA A 155 -4.53 20.08 -15.28
N GLY A 156 -5.26 20.52 -14.24
CA GLY A 156 -6.70 20.77 -14.24
C GLY A 156 -7.57 19.56 -13.92
N TRP A 157 -7.02 18.45 -13.42
CA TRP A 157 -7.80 17.32 -12.96
C TRP A 157 -7.83 17.24 -11.42
N ARG A 158 -8.83 16.55 -10.92
CA ARG A 158 -8.95 16.22 -9.48
C ARG A 158 -9.44 14.79 -9.30
N ALA A 159 -9.06 14.19 -8.18
CA ALA A 159 -9.56 12.89 -7.74
C ALA A 159 -9.75 12.92 -6.22
N SER A 160 -10.65 12.09 -5.70
CA SER A 160 -10.83 11.95 -4.25
C SER A 160 -11.35 10.57 -3.88
N MET A 161 -11.27 10.24 -2.60
CA MET A 161 -11.91 9.08 -1.98
C MET A 161 -12.32 9.40 -0.54
N ASP A 162 -13.30 8.68 -0.03
CA ASP A 162 -13.82 8.89 1.33
C ASP A 162 -12.93 8.21 2.38
N GLY A 163 -12.17 7.18 2.01
CA GLY A 163 -11.20 6.53 2.87
C GLY A 163 -10.56 5.31 2.23
N ALA A 164 -9.39 4.95 2.74
CA ALA A 164 -8.70 3.72 2.37
C ALA A 164 -7.95 3.11 3.55
N GLU A 165 -7.87 1.78 3.55
CA GLU A 165 -7.10 1.00 4.49
C GLU A 165 -6.30 -0.08 3.74
N ILE A 166 -5.03 -0.18 4.06
CA ILE A 166 -4.13 -1.20 3.52
C ILE A 166 -3.46 -1.87 4.70
N GLU A 167 -3.54 -3.19 4.75
CA GLU A 167 -2.90 -4.01 5.77
C GLU A 167 -2.06 -5.09 5.13
N THR A 168 -0.91 -5.35 5.71
CA THR A 168 -0.12 -6.56 5.43
C THR A 168 0.33 -7.21 6.73
N ALA A 169 0.33 -8.55 6.76
CA ALA A 169 0.80 -9.33 7.89
C ALA A 169 1.49 -10.60 7.44
N ALA A 170 2.69 -10.85 7.98
CA ALA A 170 3.43 -12.09 7.73
C ALA A 170 2.67 -13.29 8.28
N LEU A 171 2.60 -14.36 7.52
CA LEU A 171 2.01 -15.62 7.95
C LEU A 171 3.07 -16.44 8.70
N VAL A 172 2.77 -16.81 9.94
CA VAL A 172 3.71 -17.53 10.82
C VAL A 172 4.00 -18.94 10.31
N ASP A 173 2.99 -19.57 9.76
CA ASP A 173 2.99 -20.95 9.25
C ASP A 173 3.51 -21.08 7.81
N ARG A 174 3.74 -19.95 7.12
CA ARG A 174 4.16 -19.93 5.71
C ARG A 174 5.24 -18.86 5.49
N PRO A 175 6.53 -19.20 5.65
CA PRO A 175 7.64 -18.26 5.48
C PRO A 175 7.61 -17.58 4.11
N GLY A 176 7.90 -16.27 4.08
CA GLY A 176 7.84 -15.44 2.87
C GLY A 176 6.44 -15.07 2.41
N ALA A 177 5.37 -15.58 3.06
CA ALA A 177 4.00 -15.22 2.73
C ALA A 177 3.52 -14.03 3.56
N GLN A 178 2.83 -13.11 2.90
CA GLN A 178 2.16 -11.95 3.49
C GLN A 178 0.67 -12.00 3.16
N ARG A 179 -0.18 -11.88 4.17
CA ARG A 179 -1.60 -11.61 3.96
C ARG A 179 -1.75 -10.13 3.65
N LEU A 180 -2.48 -9.82 2.60
CA LEU A 180 -2.77 -8.46 2.15
C LEU A 180 -4.26 -8.22 2.26
N ARG A 181 -4.65 -7.08 2.80
CA ARG A 181 -5.99 -6.53 2.76
C ARG A 181 -5.92 -5.11 2.27
N LEU A 182 -6.78 -4.78 1.35
CA LEU A 182 -6.97 -3.43 0.85
C LEU A 182 -8.46 -3.15 0.81
N SER A 183 -8.86 -2.00 1.31
CA SER A 183 -10.20 -1.47 1.11
C SER A 183 -10.12 0.02 0.78
N ALA A 184 -10.97 0.46 -0.15
CA ALA A 184 -11.15 1.87 -0.47
C ALA A 184 -12.61 2.12 -0.80
N SER A 185 -13.13 3.29 -0.42
CA SER A 185 -14.54 3.64 -0.59
C SER A 185 -14.70 5.06 -1.13
N GLY A 186 -15.83 5.28 -1.82
CA GLY A 186 -16.23 6.60 -2.28
C GLY A 186 -15.24 7.24 -3.25
N MET A 187 -14.60 6.44 -4.10
CA MET A 187 -13.60 6.93 -5.04
C MET A 187 -14.25 7.74 -6.16
N ARG A 188 -13.70 8.94 -6.40
CA ARG A 188 -14.09 9.85 -7.47
C ARG A 188 -12.87 10.06 -8.38
N PRO A 189 -12.72 9.25 -9.42
CA PRO A 189 -11.64 9.40 -10.38
C PRO A 189 -11.72 10.73 -11.14
N PRO A 190 -10.65 11.18 -11.79
CA PRO A 190 -10.70 12.36 -12.65
C PRO A 190 -11.79 12.23 -13.72
N GLU A 191 -12.57 13.32 -13.92
CA GLU A 191 -13.69 13.32 -14.89
C GLU A 191 -13.27 12.88 -16.30
N LYS A 192 -12.09 13.29 -16.76
CA LYS A 192 -11.55 12.87 -18.05
C LYS A 192 -11.32 11.37 -18.16
N LEU A 193 -10.89 10.73 -17.04
CA LEU A 193 -10.74 9.27 -17.00
C LEU A 193 -12.10 8.58 -17.03
N VAL A 194 -13.08 9.09 -16.26
CA VAL A 194 -14.46 8.56 -16.29
C VAL A 194 -15.05 8.70 -17.67
N ALA A 195 -14.95 9.88 -18.31
CA ALA A 195 -15.44 10.10 -19.66
C ALA A 195 -14.77 9.19 -20.71
N THR A 196 -13.53 8.78 -20.48
CA THR A 196 -12.84 7.81 -21.35
C THR A 196 -13.35 6.39 -21.15
N LEU A 197 -13.68 6.00 -19.90
CA LEU A 197 -14.17 4.66 -19.58
C LEU A 197 -15.66 4.51 -19.86
N ASP A 198 -16.42 5.56 -19.66
CA ASP A 198 -17.87 5.65 -19.82
C ASP A 198 -18.25 6.89 -20.66
N PRO A 199 -18.01 6.86 -21.97
CA PRO A 199 -18.36 7.98 -22.85
C PRO A 199 -19.86 8.28 -22.92
N ALA A 200 -20.69 7.30 -22.57
CA ALA A 200 -22.16 7.44 -22.57
C ALA A 200 -22.71 8.03 -21.26
N GLY A 201 -21.90 8.14 -20.22
CA GLY A 201 -22.32 8.68 -18.91
C GLY A 201 -23.33 7.80 -18.19
N LEU A 202 -23.22 6.49 -18.31
CA LEU A 202 -24.15 5.52 -17.72
C LEU A 202 -23.85 5.26 -16.24
N LEU A 203 -22.59 5.46 -15.82
CA LEU A 203 -22.15 5.15 -14.46
C LEU A 203 -22.21 6.38 -13.55
N PRO A 204 -22.45 6.19 -12.25
CA PRO A 204 -22.38 7.27 -11.28
C PRO A 204 -20.94 7.81 -11.18
N PRO A 205 -20.76 9.09 -10.82
CA PRO A 205 -19.43 9.69 -10.70
C PRO A 205 -18.59 9.11 -9.55
N VAL A 206 -19.20 8.30 -8.70
CA VAL A 206 -18.58 7.68 -7.53
C VAL A 206 -18.47 6.18 -7.73
N PHE A 207 -17.25 5.68 -7.65
CA PHE A 207 -16.96 4.26 -7.53
C PHE A 207 -17.09 3.88 -6.04
N GLN A 208 -18.08 3.06 -5.69
CA GLN A 208 -18.48 2.87 -4.30
C GLN A 208 -17.38 2.23 -3.44
N GLN A 209 -16.87 1.10 -3.88
CA GLN A 209 -15.85 0.40 -3.11
C GLN A 209 -15.00 -0.55 -3.92
N VAL A 210 -13.78 -0.73 -3.44
CA VAL A 210 -12.89 -1.86 -3.78
C VAL A 210 -12.44 -2.52 -2.48
N ALA A 211 -12.49 -3.84 -2.43
CA ALA A 211 -11.92 -4.63 -1.35
C ALA A 211 -11.13 -5.80 -1.93
N ILE A 212 -9.94 -6.04 -1.42
CA ILE A 212 -9.07 -7.13 -1.83
C ILE A 212 -8.54 -7.85 -0.58
N GLU A 213 -8.68 -9.16 -0.55
CA GLU A 213 -8.02 -10.04 0.41
C GLU A 213 -7.19 -11.06 -0.36
N ALA A 214 -5.89 -11.08 -0.11
CA ALA A 214 -4.97 -11.96 -0.82
C ALA A 214 -3.85 -12.45 0.09
N VAL A 215 -3.20 -13.53 -0.31
CA VAL A 215 -1.91 -13.97 0.21
C VAL A 215 -0.89 -13.88 -0.91
N ALA A 216 0.17 -13.11 -0.68
CA ALA A 216 1.29 -12.99 -1.60
C ALA A 216 2.50 -13.71 -1.02
N VAL A 217 3.16 -14.54 -1.81
CA VAL A 217 4.40 -15.25 -1.43
C VAL A 217 5.56 -14.63 -2.16
N PHE A 218 6.61 -14.28 -1.42
CA PHE A 218 7.81 -13.65 -1.95
C PHE A 218 9.01 -14.60 -1.87
N ASP A 219 10.03 -14.36 -2.68
CA ASP A 219 11.27 -15.14 -2.72
C ASP A 219 12.24 -14.82 -1.56
N ALA A 220 11.99 -13.74 -0.84
CA ALA A 220 12.77 -13.30 0.32
C ALA A 220 11.86 -12.58 1.33
N PRO A 221 12.25 -12.48 2.60
CA PRO A 221 11.52 -11.70 3.58
C PRO A 221 11.58 -10.20 3.27
N TRP A 222 10.58 -9.46 3.72
CA TRP A 222 10.58 -8.00 3.72
C TRP A 222 11.34 -7.53 4.96
N ASP A 223 12.63 -7.30 4.82
CA ASP A 223 13.52 -6.83 5.87
C ASP A 223 14.34 -5.61 5.40
N ARG A 224 15.38 -5.22 6.13
CA ARG A 224 16.23 -4.09 5.74
C ARG A 224 16.88 -4.28 4.37
N HIS A 225 17.22 -5.53 3.99
CA HIS A 225 17.84 -5.83 2.70
C HIS A 225 16.90 -5.60 1.53
N ALA A 226 15.57 -5.63 1.78
CA ALA A 226 14.58 -5.27 0.77
C ALA A 226 14.68 -3.79 0.34
N VAL A 227 15.25 -2.93 1.19
CA VAL A 227 15.46 -1.50 0.93
C VAL A 227 16.90 -1.21 0.52
N GLU A 228 17.88 -1.90 1.12
CA GLU A 228 19.32 -1.65 0.92
C GLU A 228 19.88 -2.36 -0.32
N ASP A 229 19.43 -3.59 -0.61
CA ASP A 229 20.04 -4.45 -1.63
C ASP A 229 19.06 -4.75 -2.79
N ARG A 230 18.07 -5.62 -2.55
CA ARG A 230 17.16 -6.12 -3.59
C ARG A 230 15.76 -6.33 -3.02
N ARG A 231 14.77 -5.76 -3.69
CA ARG A 231 13.36 -5.99 -3.34
C ARG A 231 12.98 -7.47 -3.53
N PRO A 232 12.30 -8.08 -2.54
CA PRO A 232 11.72 -9.41 -2.68
C PRO A 232 10.80 -9.49 -3.91
N GLN A 233 10.93 -10.56 -4.69
CA GLN A 233 10.11 -10.75 -5.88
C GLN A 233 8.91 -11.64 -5.56
N LEU A 234 7.77 -11.30 -6.17
CA LEU A 234 6.54 -12.05 -6.05
C LEU A 234 6.69 -13.42 -6.72
N ARG A 235 6.26 -14.49 -6.06
CA ARG A 235 6.28 -15.87 -6.57
C ARG A 235 4.92 -16.49 -6.73
N GLN A 236 3.97 -16.06 -5.90
CA GLN A 236 2.61 -16.58 -5.94
C GLN A 236 1.65 -15.58 -5.34
N VAL A 237 0.46 -15.53 -5.89
CA VAL A 237 -0.68 -14.77 -5.35
C VAL A 237 -1.88 -15.71 -5.24
N GLU A 238 -2.51 -15.71 -4.08
CA GLU A 238 -3.78 -16.35 -3.82
C GLU A 238 -4.79 -15.27 -3.45
N ILE A 239 -5.69 -14.94 -4.36
CA ILE A 239 -6.78 -14.00 -4.14
C ILE A 239 -7.92 -14.76 -3.51
N GLY A 240 -8.13 -14.56 -2.21
CA GLY A 240 -9.27 -15.14 -1.50
C GLY A 240 -10.56 -14.41 -1.86
N ARG A 241 -10.47 -13.09 -2.01
CA ARG A 241 -11.59 -12.24 -2.36
C ARG A 241 -11.11 -10.94 -3.01
N LEU A 242 -11.74 -10.59 -4.10
CA LEU A 242 -11.72 -9.26 -4.69
C LEU A 242 -13.17 -8.85 -4.91
N ASP A 243 -13.57 -7.70 -4.44
CA ASP A 243 -14.89 -7.09 -4.69
C ASP A 243 -14.67 -5.67 -5.18
N ALA A 244 -15.33 -5.31 -6.27
CA ALA A 244 -15.35 -3.97 -6.83
C ALA A 244 -16.78 -3.63 -7.24
N GLN A 245 -17.25 -2.43 -6.87
CA GLN A 245 -18.59 -1.97 -7.16
C GLN A 245 -18.60 -0.55 -7.72
N TRP A 246 -19.22 -0.40 -8.88
CA TRP A 246 -19.43 0.89 -9.54
C TRP A 246 -20.86 0.99 -10.08
N GLY A 247 -21.71 1.73 -9.36
CA GLY A 247 -23.14 1.72 -9.63
C GLY A 247 -23.72 0.31 -9.46
N ASP A 248 -24.44 -0.13 -10.47
CA ASP A 248 -25.02 -1.48 -10.52
C ASP A 248 -24.05 -2.54 -11.01
N LEU A 249 -22.84 -2.14 -11.42
CA LEU A 249 -21.79 -3.08 -11.83
C LEU A 249 -21.07 -3.62 -10.60
N ALA A 250 -21.00 -4.92 -10.46
CA ALA A 250 -20.18 -5.57 -9.44
C ALA A 250 -19.28 -6.63 -10.05
N LEU A 251 -18.02 -6.60 -9.64
CA LEU A 251 -16.99 -7.54 -10.05
C LEU A 251 -16.42 -8.22 -8.82
N GLN A 252 -16.43 -9.55 -8.81
CA GLN A 252 -15.79 -10.37 -7.79
C GLN A 252 -14.78 -11.28 -8.46
N ALA A 253 -13.64 -11.52 -7.77
CA ALA A 253 -12.67 -12.50 -8.26
C ALA A 253 -12.07 -13.27 -7.09
N ALA A 254 -11.75 -14.54 -7.34
CA ALA A 254 -10.97 -15.40 -6.45
C ALA A 254 -10.15 -16.38 -7.29
N GLY A 255 -9.02 -16.82 -6.76
CA GLY A 255 -8.19 -17.82 -7.41
C GLY A 255 -6.71 -17.67 -7.10
N ARG A 256 -5.88 -18.34 -7.89
CA ARG A 256 -4.45 -18.43 -7.60
C ARG A 256 -3.64 -18.40 -8.88
N PHE A 257 -2.50 -17.77 -8.82
CA PHE A 257 -1.52 -17.80 -9.89
C PHE A 257 -0.09 -17.73 -9.32
N ASP A 258 0.82 -18.35 -10.03
CA ASP A 258 2.25 -18.30 -9.78
C ASP A 258 2.87 -17.20 -10.65
N VAL A 259 4.04 -16.68 -10.24
CA VAL A 259 4.78 -15.64 -10.95
C VAL A 259 6.20 -16.14 -11.17
N ASP A 260 6.66 -16.14 -12.42
CA ASP A 260 8.01 -16.56 -12.78
C ASP A 260 9.08 -15.49 -12.46
N ALA A 261 10.32 -15.79 -12.80
CA ALA A 261 11.45 -14.88 -12.55
C ALA A 261 11.38 -13.59 -13.40
N GLU A 262 10.72 -13.64 -14.53
CA GLU A 262 10.49 -12.54 -15.47
C GLU A 262 9.30 -11.68 -15.07
N GLY A 263 8.53 -12.10 -14.05
CA GLY A 263 7.35 -11.41 -13.53
C GLY A 263 6.06 -11.75 -14.28
N GLN A 264 6.06 -12.84 -15.09
CA GLN A 264 4.87 -13.25 -15.83
C GLN A 264 3.97 -14.14 -14.96
N PRO A 265 2.68 -13.81 -14.82
CA PRO A 265 1.74 -14.63 -14.07
C PRO A 265 1.24 -15.83 -14.88
N SER A 266 1.06 -16.97 -14.19
CA SER A 266 0.46 -18.19 -14.75
C SER A 266 -0.47 -18.83 -13.73
N GLY A 267 -1.72 -19.11 -14.13
CA GLY A 267 -2.73 -19.67 -13.23
C GLY A 267 -4.17 -19.39 -13.68
N SER A 268 -5.09 -19.45 -12.72
CA SER A 268 -6.49 -19.20 -12.99
C SER A 268 -7.19 -18.44 -11.88
N LEU A 269 -8.14 -17.60 -12.28
CA LEU A 269 -9.04 -16.85 -11.41
C LEU A 269 -10.47 -17.16 -11.83
N THR A 270 -11.39 -17.26 -10.90
CA THR A 270 -12.82 -17.25 -11.19
C THR A 270 -13.29 -15.82 -11.05
N LEU A 271 -13.90 -15.30 -12.09
CA LEU A 271 -14.48 -13.96 -12.14
C LEU A 271 -15.99 -14.07 -12.13
N ARG A 272 -16.64 -13.37 -11.19
CA ARG A 272 -18.09 -13.16 -11.18
C ARG A 272 -18.39 -11.71 -11.52
N ALA A 273 -19.16 -11.52 -12.59
CA ALA A 273 -19.57 -10.20 -13.05
C ALA A 273 -21.09 -10.07 -12.95
N THR A 274 -21.56 -9.02 -12.28
CA THR A 274 -22.98 -8.61 -12.26
C THR A 274 -23.15 -7.47 -13.23
N ASN A 275 -24.22 -7.51 -14.03
CA ASN A 275 -24.48 -6.60 -15.16
C ASN A 275 -23.33 -6.60 -16.19
N TRP A 276 -22.84 -7.79 -16.48
CA TRP A 276 -21.68 -8.01 -17.35
C TRP A 276 -21.85 -7.46 -18.78
N ARG A 277 -23.10 -7.35 -19.32
CA ARG A 277 -23.36 -6.74 -20.63
C ARG A 277 -23.00 -5.27 -20.66
N GLU A 278 -23.32 -4.55 -19.58
CA GLU A 278 -22.94 -3.15 -19.41
C GLU A 278 -21.42 -3.00 -19.33
N MET A 279 -20.72 -3.95 -18.68
CA MET A 279 -19.24 -3.96 -18.66
C MET A 279 -18.66 -4.14 -20.07
N ILE A 280 -19.23 -5.00 -20.91
CA ILE A 280 -18.82 -5.15 -22.30
C ILE A 280 -19.12 -3.86 -23.09
N ALA A 281 -20.30 -3.26 -22.89
CA ALA A 281 -20.66 -2.01 -23.54
C ALA A 281 -19.69 -0.87 -23.19
N LEU A 282 -19.29 -0.76 -21.92
CA LEU A 282 -18.26 0.19 -21.47
C LEU A 282 -16.89 -0.09 -22.10
N ALA A 283 -16.45 -1.35 -22.13
CA ALA A 283 -15.18 -1.74 -22.75
C ALA A 283 -15.17 -1.45 -24.26
N ARG A 284 -16.30 -1.62 -24.93
CA ARG A 284 -16.51 -1.24 -26.34
C ARG A 284 -16.50 0.29 -26.50
N GLY A 285 -17.26 1.02 -25.70
CA GLY A 285 -17.37 2.49 -25.75
C GLY A 285 -16.05 3.18 -25.47
N SER A 286 -15.24 2.65 -24.56
CA SER A 286 -13.90 3.16 -24.26
C SER A 286 -12.82 2.79 -25.28
N GLY A 287 -13.17 2.02 -26.32
CA GLY A 287 -12.23 1.55 -27.35
C GLY A 287 -11.26 0.45 -26.90
N ARG A 288 -11.41 -0.06 -25.67
CA ARG A 288 -10.58 -1.15 -25.15
C ARG A 288 -10.96 -2.51 -25.73
N LEU A 289 -12.18 -2.64 -26.22
CA LEU A 289 -12.70 -3.82 -26.88
C LEU A 289 -13.20 -3.44 -28.27
N SER A 290 -12.69 -4.08 -29.33
CA SER A 290 -13.17 -3.82 -30.66
C SER A 290 -14.63 -4.32 -30.83
N ALA A 291 -15.45 -3.64 -31.66
CA ALA A 291 -16.85 -3.99 -31.83
C ALA A 291 -17.05 -5.47 -32.21
N PRO A 292 -16.31 -6.07 -33.20
CA PRO A 292 -16.49 -7.48 -33.54
C PRO A 292 -16.15 -8.43 -32.39
N LEU A 293 -15.20 -8.06 -31.51
CA LEU A 293 -14.85 -8.88 -30.36
C LEU A 293 -15.91 -8.75 -29.26
N ALA A 294 -16.44 -7.54 -29.05
CA ALA A 294 -17.53 -7.29 -28.11
C ALA A 294 -18.77 -8.13 -28.47
N ASP A 295 -19.19 -8.10 -29.74
CA ASP A 295 -20.35 -8.83 -30.21
C ASP A 295 -20.19 -10.36 -30.03
N ARG A 296 -19.01 -10.91 -30.36
CA ARG A 296 -18.69 -12.33 -30.11
C ARG A 296 -18.67 -12.71 -28.63
N LEU A 297 -18.10 -11.85 -27.79
CA LEU A 297 -18.11 -12.06 -26.36
C LEU A 297 -19.52 -12.02 -25.81
N GLU A 298 -20.33 -11.07 -26.21
CA GLU A 298 -21.71 -10.93 -25.75
C GLU A 298 -22.55 -12.15 -26.12
N GLU A 299 -22.40 -12.68 -27.33
CA GLU A 299 -23.07 -13.91 -27.79
C GLU A 299 -22.60 -15.12 -26.96
N ALA A 300 -21.30 -15.37 -26.89
CA ALA A 300 -20.73 -16.52 -26.16
C ALA A 300 -21.06 -16.50 -24.67
N LEU A 301 -20.91 -15.35 -24.03
CA LEU A 301 -21.20 -15.18 -22.62
C LEU A 301 -22.71 -15.19 -22.33
N GLY A 302 -23.53 -14.72 -23.27
CA GLY A 302 -24.99 -14.81 -23.21
C GLY A 302 -25.49 -16.25 -23.16
N LEU A 303 -24.89 -17.14 -23.93
CA LEU A 303 -25.20 -18.58 -23.90
C LEU A 303 -24.81 -19.17 -22.52
N LEU A 304 -23.65 -18.85 -22.01
CA LEU A 304 -23.20 -19.32 -20.67
C LEU A 304 -24.10 -18.79 -19.52
N ALA A 305 -24.47 -17.52 -19.58
CA ALA A 305 -25.37 -16.92 -18.60
C ALA A 305 -26.78 -17.53 -18.65
N GLY A 306 -27.27 -17.85 -19.87
CA GLY A 306 -28.54 -18.55 -20.07
C GLY A 306 -28.56 -19.95 -19.45
N LEU A 307 -27.47 -20.70 -19.58
CA LEU A 307 -27.33 -22.03 -18.96
C LEU A 307 -27.28 -21.99 -17.43
N SER A 308 -26.79 -20.91 -16.85
CA SER A 308 -26.73 -20.72 -15.37
C SER A 308 -28.06 -20.31 -14.75
N GLY A 309 -29.10 -19.99 -15.54
CA GLY A 309 -30.38 -19.47 -15.07
C GLY A 309 -30.32 -18.05 -14.47
N ARG A 310 -29.21 -17.33 -14.61
CA ARG A 310 -28.97 -15.99 -14.09
C ARG A 310 -28.46 -15.05 -15.18
N PRO A 311 -29.33 -14.50 -16.02
CA PRO A 311 -28.91 -13.76 -17.22
C PRO A 311 -28.12 -12.46 -16.94
N GLY A 312 -28.25 -11.88 -15.75
CA GLY A 312 -27.51 -10.68 -15.35
C GLY A 312 -26.17 -10.97 -14.64
N MET A 313 -25.90 -12.25 -14.33
CA MET A 313 -24.70 -12.64 -13.58
C MET A 313 -23.91 -13.67 -14.39
N LEU A 314 -22.61 -13.51 -14.41
CA LEU A 314 -21.72 -14.37 -15.18
C LEU A 314 -20.57 -14.85 -14.31
N ASP A 315 -20.39 -16.17 -14.19
CA ASP A 315 -19.23 -16.79 -13.56
C ASP A 315 -18.34 -17.36 -14.68
N VAL A 316 -17.13 -16.82 -14.83
CA VAL A 316 -16.21 -17.26 -15.88
C VAL A 316 -14.79 -17.46 -15.35
N PRO A 317 -14.08 -18.51 -15.81
CA PRO A 317 -12.68 -18.66 -15.51
C PRO A 317 -11.83 -17.70 -16.37
N LEU A 318 -11.00 -16.89 -15.72
CA LEU A 318 -9.87 -16.20 -16.31
C LEU A 318 -8.64 -17.08 -16.19
N ARG A 319 -7.94 -17.29 -17.28
CA ARG A 319 -6.67 -17.99 -17.31
C ARG A 319 -5.55 -17.02 -17.64
N LEU A 320 -4.49 -17.09 -16.83
CA LEU A 320 -3.23 -16.38 -17.08
C LEU A 320 -2.24 -17.39 -17.64
N ALA A 321 -1.81 -17.23 -18.85
CA ALA A 321 -0.87 -18.15 -19.51
C ALA A 321 -0.19 -17.47 -20.71
N LEU A 322 1.07 -17.84 -20.96
CA LEU A 322 1.83 -17.37 -22.14
C LEU A 322 1.90 -15.84 -22.25
N GLY A 323 1.96 -15.14 -21.12
CA GLY A 323 1.99 -13.67 -21.07
C GLY A 323 0.66 -13.00 -21.46
N GLN A 324 -0.45 -13.75 -21.47
CA GLN A 324 -1.78 -13.24 -21.83
C GLN A 324 -2.84 -13.60 -20.79
N VAL A 325 -3.90 -12.80 -20.79
CA VAL A 325 -5.15 -13.04 -20.04
C VAL A 325 -6.17 -13.62 -21.00
N TRP A 326 -6.76 -14.75 -20.60
CA TRP A 326 -7.75 -15.47 -21.39
C TRP A 326 -9.09 -15.55 -20.66
N LEU A 327 -10.18 -15.30 -21.38
CA LEU A 327 -11.54 -15.56 -20.93
C LEU A 327 -12.08 -16.76 -21.72
N GLY A 328 -12.02 -17.95 -21.11
CA GLY A 328 -12.25 -19.18 -21.85
C GLY A 328 -11.25 -19.31 -23.03
N PRO A 329 -11.72 -19.46 -24.29
CA PRO A 329 -10.87 -19.53 -25.48
C PRO A 329 -10.45 -18.16 -26.03
N VAL A 330 -10.96 -17.04 -25.48
CA VAL A 330 -10.77 -15.69 -26.02
C VAL A 330 -9.65 -14.97 -25.31
N PRO A 331 -8.59 -14.53 -26.03
CA PRO A 331 -7.55 -13.69 -25.44
C PRO A 331 -8.09 -12.27 -25.23
N LEU A 332 -7.97 -11.75 -24.01
CA LEU A 332 -8.36 -10.38 -23.64
C LEU A 332 -7.23 -9.37 -23.84
N GLY A 333 -5.97 -9.84 -23.81
CA GLY A 333 -4.80 -8.99 -23.94
C GLY A 333 -3.60 -9.47 -23.14
N PRO A 334 -2.51 -8.71 -23.13
CA PRO A 334 -1.30 -9.08 -22.41
C PRO A 334 -1.54 -9.12 -20.89
N ALA A 335 -0.94 -10.11 -20.22
CA ALA A 335 -0.92 -10.18 -18.77
C ALA A 335 0.02 -9.10 -18.22
N PRO A 336 -0.30 -8.51 -17.04
CA PRO A 336 0.58 -7.52 -16.42
C PRO A 336 1.89 -8.16 -15.99
N ASN A 337 3.00 -7.43 -16.15
CA ASN A 337 4.27 -7.86 -15.56
C ASN A 337 4.29 -7.47 -14.07
N LEU A 338 4.47 -8.45 -13.18
CA LEU A 338 4.41 -8.32 -11.73
C LEU A 338 5.78 -8.24 -11.06
N ARG A 339 6.83 -7.97 -11.84
CA ARG A 339 8.18 -7.78 -11.29
C ARG A 339 8.26 -6.48 -10.49
N LEU A 340 8.66 -6.59 -9.23
CA LEU A 340 8.90 -5.43 -8.36
C LEU A 340 10.25 -4.77 -8.71
N ARG A 341 10.22 -3.49 -9.04
CA ARG A 341 11.39 -2.68 -9.42
C ARG A 341 11.92 -1.88 -8.23
#